data_1589ae2f644ad8a72ec2a7746c7f51bd
#
_entry.id   1589ae2f644ad8a72ec2a7746c7f51bd
#
_cell.length_a   1.000
_cell.length_b   1.000
_cell.length_c   1.000
_cell.angle_alpha   90.00
_cell.angle_beta   90.00
_cell.angle_gamma   90.00
#
_symmetry.space_group_name_H-M   'P 1'
#
loop_
_entity.id
_entity.type
_entity.pdbx_description
1 polymer ?
#
loop_
_entity_poly.entity_id
_entity_poly.type
_entity_poly.pdbx_seq_one_letter_code
_entity_poly.pdbx_strand_id
1 'polypeptide(L)'
;MTQAPPPVPRRRLGRTELSVPVIPFGTQGFGNHFGFVSDEDAVALIKHAVSLGVNHFDCARCYGDSLRKLGLALREIPREDVIVTGRLCCHSNAPWGGYGGDGEPDYSAERVIRDVEDQLKNLGTDYFDGMLIHDPKRIEPTLAKDGTLAGLLQLKARGLVRNAGYGMREHHFHQEAIATGDVDLILCFNDYNLIRQTAAGTVLRAAAEADVGVMNGWSILRGLLTGADIDKAREQGRYKNDEDVDAARGIWQWCREEQIDLLQLAIQFCLREDRIHGNPIGSLNAAQLEANIRAAATPVDESVWAKFHAKYGVEV
;
A
#
# COMPACT_ATOMS: atom_id res chain seq x y z
N MET A 1 -0.70 -6.95 -31.20
CA MET A 1 -1.05 -7.64 -29.95
C MET A 1 0.10 -7.39 -28.99
N THR A 2 -0.09 -6.65 -27.92
CA THR A 2 0.92 -6.45 -26.89
C THR A 2 1.16 -7.80 -26.19
N GLN A 3 2.41 -8.20 -26.09
CA GLN A 3 2.80 -9.43 -25.39
C GLN A 3 2.32 -9.35 -23.92
N ALA A 4 1.83 -10.48 -23.38
CA ALA A 4 1.44 -10.56 -21.97
C ALA A 4 2.62 -10.12 -21.08
N PRO A 5 2.34 -9.41 -19.96
CA PRO A 5 3.40 -9.02 -19.06
C PRO A 5 4.09 -10.25 -18.45
N PRO A 6 5.39 -10.14 -18.09
CA PRO A 6 6.09 -11.22 -17.41
C PRO A 6 5.51 -11.48 -16.01
N PRO A 7 5.78 -12.65 -15.40
CA PRO A 7 5.33 -12.95 -14.05
C PRO A 7 5.80 -11.92 -13.03
N VAL A 8 4.91 -11.55 -12.11
CA VAL A 8 5.23 -10.62 -11.02
C VAL A 8 6.15 -11.32 -10.00
N PRO A 9 7.31 -10.75 -9.66
CA PRO A 9 8.15 -11.28 -8.59
C PRO A 9 7.42 -11.30 -7.24
N ARG A 10 7.84 -12.20 -6.34
CA ARG A 10 7.22 -12.36 -5.01
C ARG A 10 8.28 -12.33 -3.92
N ARG A 11 7.88 -11.89 -2.72
CA ARG A 11 8.72 -11.89 -1.52
C ARG A 11 7.95 -12.46 -0.34
N ARG A 12 8.64 -13.10 0.61
CA ARG A 12 8.08 -13.44 1.93
C ARG A 12 7.82 -12.14 2.70
N LEU A 13 6.64 -11.98 3.27
CA LEU A 13 6.28 -10.79 4.01
C LEU A 13 6.74 -10.90 5.48
N GLY A 14 7.98 -10.55 5.74
CA GLY A 14 8.58 -10.66 7.07
C GLY A 14 8.39 -12.06 7.67
N ARG A 15 8.14 -12.14 8.97
CA ARG A 15 7.89 -13.39 9.71
C ARG A 15 6.55 -14.06 9.43
N THR A 16 5.70 -13.47 8.57
CA THR A 16 4.41 -14.07 8.20
C THR A 16 4.60 -15.25 7.25
N GLU A 17 3.57 -16.11 7.15
CA GLU A 17 3.52 -17.20 6.17
C GLU A 17 3.16 -16.73 4.75
N LEU A 18 3.01 -15.40 4.55
CA LEU A 18 2.55 -14.84 3.30
C LEU A 18 3.71 -14.65 2.31
N SER A 19 3.55 -15.21 1.11
CA SER A 19 4.33 -14.83 -0.06
C SER A 19 3.52 -13.83 -0.87
N VAL A 20 3.97 -12.58 -0.95
CA VAL A 20 3.23 -11.47 -1.59
C VAL A 20 3.86 -11.07 -2.92
N PRO A 21 3.08 -10.66 -3.94
CA PRO A 21 3.64 -10.01 -5.12
C PRO A 21 4.34 -8.72 -4.69
N VAL A 22 5.46 -8.37 -5.31
CA VAL A 22 6.23 -7.14 -4.97
C VAL A 22 5.46 -5.84 -5.24
N ILE A 23 4.37 -5.92 -6.01
CA ILE A 23 3.41 -4.83 -6.27
C ILE A 23 1.98 -5.30 -5.94
N PRO A 24 1.59 -5.37 -4.66
CA PRO A 24 0.20 -5.58 -4.28
C PRO A 24 -0.73 -4.55 -4.91
N PHE A 25 -2.00 -4.90 -5.10
CA PHE A 25 -3.00 -3.98 -5.66
C PHE A 25 -3.59 -3.08 -4.57
N GLY A 26 -3.33 -1.77 -4.63
CA GLY A 26 -3.98 -0.77 -3.78
C GLY A 26 -5.38 -0.44 -4.28
N THR A 27 -6.40 -0.69 -3.48
CA THR A 27 -7.80 -0.55 -3.92
C THR A 27 -8.40 0.86 -3.75
N GLN A 28 -7.64 1.84 -3.26
CA GLN A 28 -8.14 3.20 -3.02
C GLN A 28 -8.82 3.83 -4.26
N GLY A 29 -8.34 3.49 -5.46
CA GLY A 29 -8.91 3.95 -6.72
C GLY A 29 -10.37 3.55 -6.93
N PHE A 30 -10.78 2.41 -6.38
CA PHE A 30 -12.17 1.93 -6.48
C PHE A 30 -13.15 2.75 -5.63
N GLY A 31 -12.67 3.55 -4.70
CA GLY A 31 -13.46 4.50 -3.93
C GLY A 31 -13.77 5.82 -4.68
N ASN A 32 -13.51 5.89 -5.97
CA ASN A 32 -13.75 7.04 -6.84
C ASN A 32 -12.93 8.31 -6.49
N HIS A 33 -11.85 8.16 -5.74
CA HIS A 33 -10.97 9.28 -5.36
C HIS A 33 -10.12 9.81 -6.54
N PHE A 34 -9.93 8.99 -7.59
CA PHE A 34 -9.08 9.31 -8.74
C PHE A 34 -9.81 9.23 -10.08
N GLY A 35 -11.13 9.11 -10.05
CA GLY A 35 -12.03 8.92 -11.18
C GLY A 35 -13.06 7.85 -10.87
N PHE A 36 -14.14 7.85 -11.64
CA PHE A 36 -15.20 6.85 -11.48
C PHE A 36 -14.75 5.49 -12.04
N VAL A 37 -14.99 4.43 -11.28
CA VAL A 37 -14.82 3.03 -11.71
C VAL A 37 -16.14 2.31 -11.42
N SER A 38 -16.76 1.72 -12.42
CA SER A 38 -18.01 0.95 -12.24
C SER A 38 -17.77 -0.34 -11.42
N ASP A 39 -18.82 -0.99 -10.98
CA ASP A 39 -18.71 -2.28 -10.29
C ASP A 39 -18.15 -3.35 -11.24
N GLU A 40 -18.65 -3.37 -12.47
CA GLU A 40 -18.24 -4.30 -13.52
C GLU A 40 -16.76 -4.12 -13.87
N ASP A 41 -16.30 -2.86 -14.04
CA ASP A 41 -14.89 -2.56 -14.33
C ASP A 41 -13.99 -2.94 -13.15
N ALA A 42 -14.41 -2.68 -11.91
CA ALA A 42 -13.66 -3.05 -10.74
C ALA A 42 -13.50 -4.58 -10.61
N VAL A 43 -14.60 -5.33 -10.77
CA VAL A 43 -14.58 -6.80 -10.76
C VAL A 43 -13.70 -7.36 -11.87
N ALA A 44 -13.84 -6.85 -13.09
CA ALA A 44 -13.03 -7.29 -14.23
C ALA A 44 -11.54 -7.00 -14.00
N LEU A 45 -11.20 -5.83 -13.47
CA LEU A 45 -9.82 -5.44 -13.20
C LEU A 45 -9.19 -6.28 -12.07
N ILE A 46 -9.94 -6.60 -11.01
CA ILE A 46 -9.49 -7.48 -9.93
C ILE A 46 -9.22 -8.89 -10.47
N LYS A 47 -10.14 -9.46 -11.24
CA LYS A 47 -9.96 -10.78 -11.87
C LYS A 47 -8.75 -10.79 -12.82
N HIS A 48 -8.56 -9.71 -13.58
CA HIS A 48 -7.40 -9.56 -14.46
C HIS A 48 -6.10 -9.49 -13.63
N ALA A 49 -6.08 -8.74 -12.51
CA ALA A 49 -4.93 -8.69 -11.63
C ALA A 49 -4.54 -10.08 -11.10
N VAL A 50 -5.53 -10.84 -10.62
CA VAL A 50 -5.30 -12.22 -10.15
C VAL A 50 -4.74 -13.11 -11.26
N SER A 51 -5.29 -13.03 -12.47
CA SER A 51 -4.81 -13.82 -13.63
C SER A 51 -3.35 -13.50 -14.02
N LEU A 52 -2.87 -12.31 -13.69
CA LEU A 52 -1.49 -11.86 -13.91
C LEU A 52 -0.57 -12.07 -12.69
N GLY A 53 -1.04 -12.71 -11.62
CA GLY A 53 -0.27 -13.00 -10.40
C GLY A 53 -0.24 -11.87 -9.37
N VAL A 54 -0.98 -10.76 -9.59
CA VAL A 54 -1.22 -9.71 -8.60
C VAL A 54 -2.45 -10.10 -7.77
N ASN A 55 -2.25 -10.95 -6.78
CA ASN A 55 -3.32 -11.53 -5.98
C ASN A 55 -3.36 -11.03 -4.53
N HIS A 56 -2.66 -9.95 -4.20
CA HIS A 56 -2.70 -9.30 -2.91
C HIS A 56 -3.39 -7.94 -3.04
N PHE A 57 -4.49 -7.75 -2.31
CA PHE A 57 -5.31 -6.53 -2.33
C PHE A 57 -5.19 -5.80 -0.98
N ASP A 58 -4.74 -4.54 -1.04
CA ASP A 58 -4.67 -3.65 0.12
C ASP A 58 -5.88 -2.71 0.10
N CYS A 59 -6.74 -2.82 1.11
CA CYS A 59 -7.99 -2.11 1.20
C CYS A 59 -8.16 -1.40 2.54
N ALA A 60 -9.10 -0.46 2.62
CA ALA A 60 -9.42 0.24 3.85
C ALA A 60 -10.91 0.57 3.93
N ARG A 61 -11.44 0.58 5.15
CA ARG A 61 -12.80 1.03 5.44
C ARG A 61 -13.07 2.44 4.92
N CYS A 62 -12.07 3.33 4.99
CA CYS A 62 -12.19 4.72 4.59
C CYS A 62 -11.95 4.98 3.09
N TYR A 63 -11.80 3.94 2.27
CA TYR A 63 -11.60 4.09 0.81
C TYR A 63 -12.93 4.08 0.04
N GLY A 64 -13.93 4.81 0.54
CA GLY A 64 -15.23 4.89 -0.13
C GLY A 64 -15.84 3.52 -0.36
N ASP A 65 -16.20 3.22 -1.60
CA ASP A 65 -16.88 2.00 -1.99
C ASP A 65 -15.93 0.83 -2.33
N SER A 66 -14.62 1.01 -2.11
CA SER A 66 -13.61 0.05 -2.57
C SER A 66 -13.74 -1.33 -1.93
N LEU A 67 -14.10 -1.38 -0.64
CA LEU A 67 -14.24 -2.65 0.09
C LEU A 67 -15.41 -3.47 -0.47
N ARG A 68 -16.54 -2.83 -0.77
CA ARG A 68 -17.71 -3.49 -1.39
C ARG A 68 -17.36 -4.01 -2.78
N LYS A 69 -16.67 -3.21 -3.60
CA LYS A 69 -16.26 -3.63 -4.96
C LYS A 69 -15.28 -4.81 -4.91
N LEU A 70 -14.35 -4.82 -3.97
CA LEU A 70 -13.50 -5.99 -3.74
C LEU A 70 -14.35 -7.20 -3.35
N GLY A 71 -15.32 -7.03 -2.44
CA GLY A 71 -16.25 -8.09 -2.05
C GLY A 71 -17.06 -8.67 -3.21
N LEU A 72 -17.48 -7.84 -4.18
CA LEU A 72 -18.14 -8.33 -5.39
C LEU A 72 -17.23 -9.28 -6.18
N ALA A 73 -15.96 -8.94 -6.36
CA ALA A 73 -15.01 -9.78 -7.07
C ALA A 73 -14.72 -11.09 -6.32
N LEU A 74 -14.64 -11.06 -4.99
CA LEU A 74 -14.38 -12.25 -4.16
C LEU A 74 -15.51 -13.29 -4.19
N ARG A 75 -16.70 -12.94 -4.68
CA ARG A 75 -17.77 -13.92 -4.95
C ARG A 75 -17.44 -14.84 -6.14
N GLU A 76 -16.53 -14.42 -7.01
CA GLU A 76 -16.13 -15.12 -8.23
C GLU A 76 -14.70 -15.67 -8.18
N ILE A 77 -13.96 -15.40 -7.10
CA ILE A 77 -12.56 -15.82 -6.90
C ILE A 77 -12.49 -16.62 -5.60
N PRO A 78 -11.92 -17.84 -5.60
CA PRO A 78 -11.69 -18.58 -4.35
C PRO A 78 -10.92 -17.73 -3.34
N ARG A 79 -11.38 -17.67 -2.09
CA ARG A 79 -10.81 -16.80 -1.06
C ARG A 79 -9.33 -17.12 -0.76
N GLU A 80 -8.97 -18.38 -0.86
CA GLU A 80 -7.61 -18.90 -0.65
C GLU A 80 -6.62 -18.49 -1.75
N ASP A 81 -7.10 -18.12 -2.94
CA ASP A 81 -6.25 -17.68 -4.06
C ASP A 81 -5.78 -16.24 -3.92
N VAL A 82 -6.32 -15.49 -2.95
CA VAL A 82 -6.03 -14.07 -2.74
C VAL A 82 -5.57 -13.78 -1.32
N ILE A 83 -4.75 -12.75 -1.20
CA ILE A 83 -4.33 -12.14 0.07
C ILE A 83 -5.08 -10.81 0.20
N VAL A 84 -5.74 -10.60 1.34
CA VAL A 84 -6.45 -9.35 1.61
C VAL A 84 -5.91 -8.72 2.89
N THR A 85 -5.30 -7.55 2.77
CA THR A 85 -4.95 -6.71 3.91
C THR A 85 -5.95 -5.57 4.04
N GLY A 86 -6.53 -5.44 5.24
CA GLY A 86 -7.48 -4.40 5.59
C GLY A 86 -6.86 -3.32 6.47
N ARG A 87 -7.57 -2.22 6.65
CA ARG A 87 -7.15 -1.13 7.54
C ARG A 87 -8.29 -0.67 8.44
N LEU A 88 -7.96 -0.47 9.70
CA LEU A 88 -8.84 0.08 10.73
C LEU A 88 -8.69 1.59 10.81
N CYS A 89 -9.74 2.33 10.51
CA CYS A 89 -9.73 3.78 10.59
C CYS A 89 -10.18 4.26 12.00
N CYS A 90 -9.42 3.87 13.04
CA CYS A 90 -9.72 4.22 14.43
C CYS A 90 -9.51 5.71 14.75
N HIS A 91 -8.82 6.44 13.89
CA HIS A 91 -8.58 7.89 14.00
C HIS A 91 -9.83 8.74 13.71
N SER A 92 -10.91 8.12 13.28
CA SER A 92 -12.13 8.81 12.86
C SER A 92 -13.36 7.97 13.16
N ASN A 93 -14.41 8.62 13.69
CA ASN A 93 -15.75 8.04 13.79
C ASN A 93 -16.58 8.25 12.52
N ALA A 94 -15.93 8.56 11.39
CA ALA A 94 -16.59 8.73 10.11
C ALA A 94 -17.45 7.51 9.74
N PRO A 95 -18.58 7.72 9.11
CA PRO A 95 -19.37 6.64 8.54
C PRO A 95 -18.57 5.92 7.44
N TRP A 96 -19.06 4.75 7.02
CA TRP A 96 -18.47 4.00 5.92
C TRP A 96 -18.14 4.89 4.72
N GLY A 97 -16.94 4.73 4.18
CA GLY A 97 -16.48 5.45 3.02
C GLY A 97 -15.97 6.88 3.26
N GLY A 98 -16.00 7.37 4.50
CA GLY A 98 -15.52 8.70 4.85
C GLY A 98 -14.08 8.74 5.33
N TYR A 99 -13.28 9.64 4.78
CA TYR A 99 -12.00 10.07 5.36
C TYR A 99 -12.27 11.25 6.30
N GLY A 100 -11.97 11.05 7.58
CA GLY A 100 -12.19 12.09 8.58
C GLY A 100 -13.66 12.20 9.02
N GLY A 101 -13.89 12.19 10.28
CA GLY A 101 -15.12 12.57 10.94
C GLY A 101 -14.78 13.58 12.02
N ASP A 102 -15.73 14.41 12.40
CA ASP A 102 -15.57 15.42 13.45
C ASP A 102 -15.57 14.81 14.86
N GLY A 103 -15.59 13.47 14.97
CA GLY A 103 -15.59 12.77 16.24
C GLY A 103 -14.19 12.52 16.81
N GLU A 104 -14.11 12.42 18.15
CA GLU A 104 -12.89 11.94 18.80
C GLU A 104 -12.54 10.52 18.34
N PRO A 105 -11.24 10.21 18.17
CA PRO A 105 -10.81 8.87 17.86
C PRO A 105 -11.21 7.88 18.94
N ASP A 106 -11.69 6.70 18.52
CA ASP A 106 -12.00 5.60 19.43
C ASP A 106 -10.94 4.49 19.20
N TYR A 107 -10.05 4.35 20.16
CA TYR A 107 -8.95 3.37 20.13
C TYR A 107 -9.25 2.12 20.96
N SER A 108 -10.49 1.90 21.40
CA SER A 108 -10.85 0.75 22.22
C SER A 108 -10.82 -0.56 21.44
N ALA A 109 -10.50 -1.65 22.14
CA ALA A 109 -10.54 -3.00 21.58
C ALA A 109 -11.94 -3.37 21.08
N GLU A 110 -13.00 -2.92 21.79
CA GLU A 110 -14.39 -3.14 21.39
C GLU A 110 -14.71 -2.51 20.03
N ARG A 111 -14.24 -1.29 19.79
CA ARG A 111 -14.40 -0.61 18.50
C ARG A 111 -13.72 -1.40 17.38
N VAL A 112 -12.51 -1.89 17.60
CA VAL A 112 -11.75 -2.70 16.63
C VAL A 112 -12.49 -3.97 16.25
N ILE A 113 -12.98 -4.70 17.26
CA ILE A 113 -13.71 -5.95 17.02
C ILE A 113 -14.93 -5.69 16.14
N ARG A 114 -15.75 -4.72 16.50
CA ARG A 114 -16.93 -4.34 15.73
C ARG A 114 -16.57 -3.91 14.30
N ASP A 115 -15.54 -3.08 14.13
CA ASP A 115 -15.14 -2.57 12.82
C ASP A 115 -14.61 -3.67 11.90
N VAL A 116 -13.88 -4.66 12.41
CA VAL A 116 -13.40 -5.79 11.62
C VAL A 116 -14.56 -6.72 11.23
N GLU A 117 -15.45 -7.02 12.16
CA GLU A 117 -16.63 -7.84 11.87
C GLU A 117 -17.52 -7.18 10.80
N ASP A 118 -17.72 -5.86 10.87
CA ASP A 118 -18.44 -5.10 9.84
C ASP A 118 -17.73 -5.11 8.48
N GLN A 119 -16.40 -4.98 8.47
CA GLN A 119 -15.61 -5.07 7.24
C GLN A 119 -15.68 -6.46 6.61
N LEU A 120 -15.57 -7.53 7.38
CA LEU A 120 -15.71 -8.92 6.92
C LEU A 120 -17.08 -9.16 6.29
N LYS A 121 -18.14 -8.68 6.94
CA LYS A 121 -19.51 -8.77 6.41
C LYS A 121 -19.66 -8.02 5.09
N ASN A 122 -19.08 -6.81 4.98
CA ASN A 122 -19.13 -5.99 3.76
C ASN A 122 -18.34 -6.65 2.62
N LEU A 123 -17.18 -7.21 2.95
CA LEU A 123 -16.30 -7.92 2.01
C LEU A 123 -16.86 -9.29 1.61
N GLY A 124 -17.72 -9.90 2.45
CA GLY A 124 -18.30 -11.22 2.20
C GLY A 124 -17.29 -12.36 2.39
N THR A 125 -16.40 -12.24 3.38
CA THR A 125 -15.37 -13.23 3.73
C THR A 125 -15.27 -13.43 5.24
N ASP A 126 -14.65 -14.53 5.66
CA ASP A 126 -14.56 -14.91 7.08
C ASP A 126 -13.26 -14.42 7.75
N TYR A 127 -12.27 -13.98 6.98
CA TYR A 127 -10.99 -13.53 7.54
C TYR A 127 -10.26 -12.51 6.67
N PHE A 128 -9.39 -11.73 7.31
CA PHE A 128 -8.32 -10.96 6.67
C PHE A 128 -6.98 -11.68 6.84
N ASP A 129 -6.13 -11.64 5.81
CA ASP A 129 -4.75 -12.13 5.90
C ASP A 129 -3.86 -11.17 6.71
N GLY A 130 -4.19 -9.89 6.70
CA GLY A 130 -3.57 -8.87 7.56
C GLY A 130 -4.53 -7.72 7.85
N MET A 131 -4.42 -7.14 9.04
CA MET A 131 -5.18 -5.95 9.43
C MET A 131 -4.26 -4.91 10.04
N LEU A 132 -4.31 -3.68 9.51
CA LEU A 132 -3.46 -2.57 9.92
C LEU A 132 -4.25 -1.52 10.69
N ILE A 133 -3.74 -1.09 11.84
CA ILE A 133 -4.21 0.12 12.54
C ILE A 133 -3.78 1.32 11.69
N HIS A 134 -4.76 2.10 11.22
CA HIS A 134 -4.58 3.09 10.16
C HIS A 134 -4.46 4.51 10.70
N ASP A 135 -3.31 5.16 10.46
CA ASP A 135 -3.01 6.57 10.76
C ASP A 135 -3.51 7.01 12.16
N PRO A 136 -3.11 6.33 13.25
CA PRO A 136 -3.52 6.77 14.58
C PRO A 136 -2.92 8.15 14.87
N LYS A 137 -3.70 9.06 15.44
CA LYS A 137 -3.22 10.40 15.83
C LYS A 137 -2.28 10.35 17.05
N ARG A 138 -2.34 9.27 17.84
CA ARG A 138 -1.51 8.98 19.01
C ARG A 138 -1.26 7.49 19.08
N ILE A 139 -0.06 7.09 19.46
CA ILE A 139 0.31 5.68 19.53
C ILE A 139 -0.09 5.05 20.86
N GLU A 140 0.02 5.79 21.97
CA GLU A 140 -0.17 5.26 23.33
C GLU A 140 -1.53 4.61 23.55
N PRO A 141 -2.68 5.21 23.14
CA PRO A 141 -3.96 4.57 23.31
C PRO A 141 -4.13 3.31 22.46
N THR A 142 -3.40 3.19 21.34
CA THR A 142 -3.46 1.97 20.52
C THR A 142 -2.70 0.81 21.16
N LEU A 143 -1.69 1.10 21.98
CA LEU A 143 -0.86 0.14 22.70
C LEU A 143 -1.38 -0.18 24.12
N ALA A 144 -2.43 0.51 24.57
CA ALA A 144 -3.03 0.27 25.88
C ALA A 144 -3.57 -1.17 26.01
N LYS A 145 -3.66 -1.69 27.23
CA LYS A 145 -4.10 -3.07 27.53
C LYS A 145 -5.47 -3.43 26.93
N ASP A 146 -6.35 -2.43 26.82
CA ASP A 146 -7.68 -2.49 26.22
C ASP A 146 -7.78 -1.67 24.93
N GLY A 147 -6.61 -1.39 24.32
CA GLY A 147 -6.49 -0.57 23.12
C GLY A 147 -6.65 -1.35 21.82
N THR A 148 -6.39 -0.65 20.74
CA THR A 148 -6.60 -1.13 19.37
C THR A 148 -5.80 -2.40 19.05
N LEU A 149 -4.50 -2.45 19.45
CA LEU A 149 -3.67 -3.63 19.22
C LEU A 149 -4.20 -4.84 19.99
N ALA A 150 -4.61 -4.66 21.25
CA ALA A 150 -5.21 -5.73 22.03
C ALA A 150 -6.48 -6.30 21.37
N GLY A 151 -7.32 -5.45 20.78
CA GLY A 151 -8.48 -5.88 20.00
C GLY A 151 -8.10 -6.68 18.75
N LEU A 152 -7.04 -6.27 18.03
CA LEU A 152 -6.51 -7.03 16.89
C LEU A 152 -5.98 -8.40 17.31
N LEU A 153 -5.26 -8.49 18.43
CA LEU A 153 -4.74 -9.76 18.95
C LEU A 153 -5.87 -10.72 19.36
N GLN A 154 -6.97 -10.19 19.92
CA GLN A 154 -8.16 -11.00 20.18
C GLN A 154 -8.78 -11.54 18.89
N LEU A 155 -8.86 -10.74 17.84
CA LEU A 155 -9.36 -11.15 16.52
C LEU A 155 -8.42 -12.17 15.86
N LYS A 156 -7.10 -12.01 16.04
CA LYS A 156 -6.10 -12.98 15.59
C LYS A 156 -6.28 -14.33 16.30
N ALA A 157 -6.49 -14.33 17.59
CA ALA A 157 -6.78 -15.56 18.36
C ALA A 157 -8.09 -16.26 17.92
N ARG A 158 -9.07 -15.49 17.41
CA ARG A 158 -10.34 -16.00 16.86
C ARG A 158 -10.21 -16.44 15.38
N GLY A 159 -9.07 -16.20 14.72
CA GLY A 159 -8.85 -16.54 13.31
C GLY A 159 -9.50 -15.56 12.30
N LEU A 160 -10.09 -14.45 12.75
CA LEU A 160 -10.70 -13.44 11.89
C LEU A 160 -9.66 -12.51 11.24
N VAL A 161 -8.49 -12.40 11.84
CA VAL A 161 -7.30 -11.71 11.34
C VAL A 161 -6.10 -12.63 11.50
N ARG A 162 -5.35 -12.89 10.43
CA ARG A 162 -4.18 -13.77 10.50
C ARG A 162 -2.91 -13.05 10.99
N ASN A 163 -2.73 -11.79 10.58
CA ASN A 163 -1.58 -10.97 10.91
C ASN A 163 -2.01 -9.56 11.33
N ALA A 164 -1.42 -9.04 12.41
CA ALA A 164 -1.73 -7.73 12.98
C ALA A 164 -0.62 -6.73 12.69
N GLY A 165 -0.97 -5.45 12.46
CA GLY A 165 0.03 -4.45 12.22
C GLY A 165 -0.45 -3.00 12.19
N TYR A 166 0.39 -2.13 11.64
CA TYR A 166 0.13 -0.69 11.55
C TYR A 166 0.36 -0.16 10.13
N GLY A 167 -0.50 0.77 9.70
CA GLY A 167 -0.35 1.52 8.44
C GLY A 167 -0.38 3.01 8.72
N MET A 168 0.77 3.68 8.71
CA MET A 168 0.93 5.08 9.07
C MET A 168 2.22 5.66 8.51
N ARG A 169 2.45 6.95 8.68
CA ARG A 169 3.68 7.61 8.25
C ARG A 169 4.68 7.82 9.38
N GLU A 170 4.23 8.02 10.61
CA GLU A 170 5.03 8.41 11.77
C GLU A 170 6.02 7.30 12.14
N HIS A 171 7.32 7.53 11.87
CA HIS A 171 8.37 6.54 12.06
C HIS A 171 8.52 6.08 13.51
N HIS A 172 8.44 7.01 14.47
CA HIS A 172 8.56 6.66 15.88
C HIS A 172 7.38 5.81 16.36
N PHE A 173 6.17 6.02 15.84
CA PHE A 173 5.03 5.15 16.14
C PHE A 173 5.24 3.73 15.63
N HIS A 174 5.79 3.58 14.42
CA HIS A 174 6.18 2.26 13.91
C HIS A 174 7.21 1.57 14.82
N GLN A 175 8.23 2.32 15.27
CA GLN A 175 9.27 1.77 16.14
C GLN A 175 8.70 1.33 17.48
N GLU A 176 7.83 2.13 18.11
CA GLU A 176 7.13 1.78 19.34
C GLU A 176 6.22 0.54 19.16
N ALA A 177 5.46 0.49 18.08
CA ALA A 177 4.61 -0.65 17.77
C ALA A 177 5.42 -1.94 17.53
N ILE A 178 6.50 -1.89 16.76
CA ILE A 178 7.41 -3.02 16.52
C ILE A 178 8.05 -3.52 17.83
N ALA A 179 8.42 -2.61 18.72
CA ALA A 179 9.04 -2.94 20.00
C ALA A 179 8.13 -3.75 20.94
N THR A 180 6.81 -3.75 20.73
CA THR A 180 5.87 -4.62 21.47
C THR A 180 6.11 -6.10 21.23
N GLY A 181 6.66 -6.47 20.06
CA GLY A 181 6.78 -7.87 19.60
C GLY A 181 5.52 -8.47 18.99
N ASP A 182 4.39 -7.77 19.05
CA ASP A 182 3.06 -8.24 18.63
C ASP A 182 2.66 -7.84 17.20
N VAL A 183 3.55 -7.09 16.50
CA VAL A 183 3.30 -6.60 15.13
C VAL A 183 3.95 -7.52 14.11
N ASP A 184 3.16 -8.05 13.18
CA ASP A 184 3.61 -8.98 12.12
C ASP A 184 4.00 -8.25 10.84
N LEU A 185 3.29 -7.14 10.52
CA LEU A 185 3.52 -6.35 9.31
C LEU A 185 3.23 -4.86 9.55
N ILE A 186 3.86 -4.03 8.73
CA ILE A 186 3.63 -2.59 8.71
C ILE A 186 3.44 -2.09 7.28
N LEU A 187 2.78 -0.93 7.16
CA LEU A 187 2.80 -0.13 5.95
C LEU A 187 3.26 1.29 6.30
N CYS A 188 4.44 1.65 5.83
CA CYS A 188 4.95 3.03 5.82
C CYS A 188 4.71 3.64 4.44
N PHE A 189 4.39 4.93 4.35
CA PHE A 189 4.13 5.57 3.07
C PHE A 189 4.84 6.90 2.90
N ASN A 190 5.14 7.25 1.64
CA ASN A 190 5.77 8.51 1.23
C ASN A 190 7.18 8.78 1.77
N ASP A 191 7.84 7.80 2.35
CA ASP A 191 9.15 7.97 2.98
C ASP A 191 10.23 7.02 2.43
N TYR A 192 9.88 6.22 1.37
CA TYR A 192 10.84 5.50 0.53
C TYR A 192 10.38 5.50 -0.94
N ASN A 193 10.95 6.38 -1.74
CA ASN A 193 10.73 6.55 -3.17
C ASN A 193 11.88 7.37 -3.79
N LEU A 194 11.86 7.65 -5.09
CA LEU A 194 12.94 8.37 -5.79
C LEU A 194 13.30 9.74 -5.20
N ILE A 195 12.36 10.41 -4.53
CA ILE A 195 12.60 11.75 -3.96
C ILE A 195 12.82 11.76 -2.44
N ARG A 196 12.57 10.64 -1.74
CA ARG A 196 12.67 10.57 -0.29
C ARG A 196 13.00 9.15 0.17
N GLN A 197 14.01 9.00 1.05
CA GLN A 197 14.47 7.72 1.57
C GLN A 197 14.58 7.72 3.09
N THR A 198 13.83 8.57 3.78
CA THR A 198 13.92 8.78 5.24
C THR A 198 13.57 7.53 6.05
N ALA A 199 12.77 6.61 5.49
CA ALA A 199 12.42 5.35 6.15
C ALA A 199 13.62 4.38 6.27
N ALA A 200 14.65 4.49 5.42
CA ALA A 200 15.75 3.52 5.34
C ALA A 200 16.51 3.34 6.66
N GLY A 201 16.83 4.44 7.33
CA GLY A 201 17.59 4.46 8.60
C GLY A 201 16.72 4.26 9.85
N THR A 202 15.42 4.22 9.72
CA THR A 202 14.45 4.21 10.83
C THR A 202 13.54 3.00 10.77
N VAL A 203 12.40 3.11 10.09
CA VAL A 203 11.35 2.08 10.03
C VAL A 203 11.85 0.80 9.38
N LEU A 204 12.57 0.88 8.24
CA LEU A 204 13.04 -0.31 7.54
C LEU A 204 14.09 -1.06 8.36
N ARG A 205 14.95 -0.35 9.09
CA ARG A 205 15.92 -0.98 9.99
C ARG A 205 15.21 -1.70 11.13
N ALA A 206 14.30 -1.01 11.84
CA ALA A 206 13.60 -1.61 12.98
C ALA A 206 12.76 -2.83 12.55
N ALA A 207 12.10 -2.76 11.39
CA ALA A 207 11.33 -3.87 10.86
C ALA A 207 12.21 -5.08 10.48
N ALA A 208 13.37 -4.83 9.85
CA ALA A 208 14.31 -5.90 9.49
C ALA A 208 14.90 -6.60 10.72
N GLU A 209 15.28 -5.85 11.76
CA GLU A 209 15.78 -6.40 13.02
C GLU A 209 14.76 -7.30 13.74
N ALA A 210 13.45 -7.05 13.54
CA ALA A 210 12.35 -7.80 14.14
C ALA A 210 11.69 -8.81 13.19
N ASP A 211 12.19 -8.99 11.97
CA ASP A 211 11.56 -9.77 10.86
C ASP A 211 10.08 -9.39 10.63
N VAL A 212 9.75 -8.11 10.77
CA VAL A 212 8.40 -7.58 10.52
C VAL A 212 8.22 -7.30 9.03
N GLY A 213 7.11 -7.73 8.46
CA GLY A 213 6.78 -7.50 7.05
C GLY A 213 6.59 -6.02 6.74
N VAL A 214 7.17 -5.52 5.63
CA VAL A 214 7.06 -4.11 5.23
C VAL A 214 6.35 -3.96 3.90
N MET A 215 5.28 -3.16 3.92
CA MET A 215 4.62 -2.62 2.75
C MET A 215 5.00 -1.14 2.60
N ASN A 216 5.39 -0.72 1.39
CA ASN A 216 5.81 0.66 1.09
C ASN A 216 4.76 1.38 0.24
N GLY A 217 3.96 2.22 0.85
CA GLY A 217 2.95 3.02 0.16
C GLY A 217 3.54 4.23 -0.55
N TRP A 218 2.89 4.68 -1.62
CA TRP A 218 3.27 5.85 -2.42
C TRP A 218 4.62 5.74 -3.12
N SER A 219 5.04 4.54 -3.47
CA SER A 219 6.28 4.29 -4.23
C SER A 219 6.35 5.10 -5.54
N ILE A 220 5.21 5.32 -6.19
CA ILE A 220 5.08 6.17 -7.39
C ILE A 220 4.44 7.54 -7.10
N LEU A 221 4.45 8.00 -5.84
CA LEU A 221 3.93 9.30 -5.38
C LEU A 221 2.52 9.62 -5.94
N ARG A 222 1.57 8.68 -5.76
CA ARG A 222 0.19 8.83 -6.24
C ARG A 222 0.08 9.19 -7.73
N GLY A 223 1.08 8.80 -8.54
CA GLY A 223 1.12 9.01 -9.97
C GLY A 223 2.08 10.10 -10.46
N LEU A 224 2.74 10.87 -9.59
CA LEU A 224 3.76 11.85 -10.01
C LEU A 224 4.96 11.20 -10.71
N LEU A 225 5.30 9.97 -10.33
CA LEU A 225 6.45 9.23 -10.87
C LEU A 225 6.03 8.18 -11.92
N THR A 226 5.00 8.47 -12.71
CA THR A 226 4.51 7.56 -13.78
C THR A 226 4.92 7.97 -15.19
N GLY A 227 5.64 9.08 -15.34
CA GLY A 227 5.95 9.66 -16.66
C GLY A 227 4.79 10.43 -17.29
N ALA A 228 3.62 10.50 -16.64
CA ALA A 228 2.52 11.35 -17.07
C ALA A 228 2.88 12.84 -16.94
N ASP A 229 2.15 13.70 -17.66
CA ASP A 229 2.34 15.14 -17.60
C ASP A 229 2.07 15.67 -16.17
N ILE A 230 3.12 16.17 -15.54
CA ILE A 230 3.10 16.63 -14.15
C ILE A 230 2.28 17.90 -13.98
N ASP A 231 2.33 18.81 -14.94
CA ASP A 231 1.56 20.07 -14.88
C ASP A 231 0.06 19.80 -14.97
N LYS A 232 -0.34 18.88 -15.83
CA LYS A 232 -1.72 18.42 -15.94
C LYS A 232 -2.19 17.70 -14.68
N ALA A 233 -1.32 16.92 -14.05
CA ALA A 233 -1.61 16.25 -12.78
C ALA A 233 -1.76 17.28 -11.63
N ARG A 234 -0.96 18.34 -11.62
CA ARG A 234 -1.06 19.45 -10.68
C ARG A 234 -2.38 20.24 -10.84
N GLU A 235 -2.75 20.57 -12.07
CA GLU A 235 -4.02 21.25 -12.38
C GLU A 235 -5.25 20.45 -11.87
N GLN A 236 -5.16 19.14 -11.85
CA GLN A 236 -6.21 18.25 -11.31
C GLN A 236 -6.28 18.25 -9.76
N GLY A 237 -5.45 19.04 -9.07
CA GLY A 237 -5.48 19.20 -7.61
C GLY A 237 -5.13 17.94 -6.81
N ARG A 238 -4.44 16.98 -7.42
CA ARG A 238 -4.09 15.68 -6.78
C ARG A 238 -2.98 15.82 -5.74
N TYR A 239 -2.21 16.90 -5.78
CA TYR A 239 -1.01 17.10 -4.98
C TYR A 239 -1.10 18.41 -4.20
N LYS A 240 -0.80 18.30 -2.90
CA LYS A 240 -0.84 19.45 -1.98
C LYS A 240 0.55 19.97 -1.60
N ASN A 241 1.61 19.25 -1.98
CA ASN A 241 2.99 19.59 -1.65
C ASN A 241 3.74 20.00 -2.92
N ASP A 242 4.02 21.28 -3.07
CA ASP A 242 4.73 21.83 -4.23
C ASP A 242 6.18 21.34 -4.31
N GLU A 243 6.85 21.07 -3.18
CA GLU A 243 8.23 20.55 -3.15
C GLU A 243 8.31 19.15 -3.77
N ASP A 244 7.33 18.27 -3.47
CA ASP A 244 7.24 16.93 -4.07
C ASP A 244 7.00 17.04 -5.59
N VAL A 245 6.16 17.98 -6.02
CA VAL A 245 5.88 18.23 -7.45
C VAL A 245 7.13 18.73 -8.16
N ASP A 246 7.87 19.67 -7.58
CA ASP A 246 9.07 20.24 -8.20
C ASP A 246 10.22 19.22 -8.27
N ALA A 247 10.42 18.41 -7.21
CA ALA A 247 11.38 17.31 -7.21
C ALA A 247 11.03 16.26 -8.28
N ALA A 248 9.77 15.85 -8.35
CA ALA A 248 9.29 14.91 -9.36
C ALA A 248 9.45 15.46 -10.79
N ARG A 249 9.22 16.78 -11.00
CA ARG A 249 9.42 17.45 -12.29
C ARG A 249 10.88 17.38 -12.74
N GLY A 250 11.83 17.60 -11.82
CA GLY A 250 13.25 17.50 -12.14
C GLY A 250 13.62 16.08 -12.62
N ILE A 251 13.13 15.06 -11.92
CA ILE A 251 13.37 13.66 -12.31
C ILE A 251 12.66 13.33 -13.64
N TRP A 252 11.42 13.77 -13.82
CA TRP A 252 10.66 13.57 -15.06
C TRP A 252 11.35 14.19 -16.29
N GLN A 253 11.88 15.43 -16.16
CA GLN A 253 12.64 16.06 -17.23
C GLN A 253 13.90 15.28 -17.57
N TRP A 254 14.68 14.90 -16.56
CA TRP A 254 15.87 14.09 -16.74
C TRP A 254 15.58 12.75 -17.40
N CYS A 255 14.55 12.03 -16.97
CA CYS A 255 14.15 10.77 -17.59
C CYS A 255 13.80 10.93 -19.08
N ARG A 256 13.17 12.06 -19.46
CA ARG A 256 12.88 12.36 -20.88
C ARG A 256 14.14 12.64 -21.70
N GLU A 257 15.06 13.39 -21.13
CA GLU A 257 16.36 13.70 -21.77
C GLU A 257 17.19 12.44 -21.99
N GLU A 258 17.22 11.55 -21.00
CA GLU A 258 17.99 10.29 -21.05
C GLU A 258 17.22 9.10 -21.67
N GLN A 259 15.97 9.32 -22.09
CA GLN A 259 15.09 8.28 -22.64
C GLN A 259 14.83 7.12 -21.68
N ILE A 260 14.69 7.42 -20.38
CA ILE A 260 14.42 6.46 -19.30
C ILE A 260 12.90 6.42 -19.01
N ASP A 261 12.35 5.22 -18.82
CA ASP A 261 10.99 5.05 -18.33
C ASP A 261 10.92 5.38 -16.83
N LEU A 262 10.25 6.50 -16.49
CA LEU A 262 10.15 6.97 -15.11
C LEU A 262 9.34 6.00 -14.23
N LEU A 263 8.28 5.38 -14.75
CA LEU A 263 7.50 4.40 -13.97
C LEU A 263 8.37 3.19 -13.61
N GLN A 264 9.11 2.67 -14.58
CA GLN A 264 10.04 1.57 -14.36
C GLN A 264 11.12 1.97 -13.34
N LEU A 265 11.73 3.13 -13.50
CA LEU A 265 12.75 3.64 -12.57
C LEU A 265 12.20 3.73 -11.14
N ALA A 266 11.01 4.30 -10.96
CA ALA A 266 10.39 4.51 -9.64
C ALA A 266 10.04 3.19 -8.94
N ILE A 267 9.47 2.23 -9.66
CA ILE A 267 9.12 0.93 -9.10
C ILE A 267 10.40 0.15 -8.79
N GLN A 268 11.35 0.06 -9.74
CA GLN A 268 12.60 -0.68 -9.55
C GLN A 268 13.45 -0.09 -8.43
N PHE A 269 13.44 1.25 -8.22
CA PHE A 269 14.08 1.87 -7.07
C PHE A 269 13.61 1.26 -5.75
N CYS A 270 12.30 1.19 -5.56
CA CYS A 270 11.73 0.60 -4.35
C CYS A 270 11.98 -0.91 -4.24
N LEU A 271 12.10 -1.62 -5.36
CA LEU A 271 12.37 -3.06 -5.38
C LEU A 271 13.84 -3.40 -5.12
N ARG A 272 14.78 -2.46 -5.27
CA ARG A 272 16.19 -2.66 -4.87
C ARG A 272 16.37 -2.68 -3.36
N GLU A 273 15.43 -2.14 -2.60
CA GLU A 273 15.43 -2.21 -1.15
C GLU A 273 14.82 -3.54 -0.67
N ASP A 274 15.67 -4.48 -0.28
CA ASP A 274 15.26 -5.85 0.08
C ASP A 274 14.41 -5.92 1.35
N ARG A 275 14.49 -4.91 2.22
CA ARG A 275 13.66 -4.79 3.43
C ARG A 275 12.21 -4.40 3.13
N ILE A 276 11.90 -3.98 1.89
CA ILE A 276 10.55 -3.72 1.42
C ILE A 276 10.03 -4.98 0.71
N HIS A 277 8.95 -5.54 1.22
CA HIS A 277 8.40 -6.80 0.71
C HIS A 277 7.32 -6.58 -0.36
N GLY A 278 6.59 -5.45 -0.29
CA GLY A 278 5.57 -5.09 -1.26
C GLY A 278 5.36 -3.59 -1.38
N ASN A 279 5.05 -3.12 -2.59
CA ASN A 279 4.72 -1.73 -2.91
C ASN A 279 3.28 -1.68 -3.41
N PRO A 280 2.26 -1.42 -2.56
CA PRO A 280 0.87 -1.34 -3.01
C PRO A 280 0.69 -0.21 -4.02
N ILE A 281 0.30 -0.57 -5.25
CA ILE A 281 0.06 0.35 -6.35
C ILE A 281 -1.36 0.16 -6.87
N GLY A 282 -2.14 1.25 -6.91
CA GLY A 282 -3.48 1.25 -7.50
C GLY A 282 -3.45 1.39 -9.01
N SER A 283 -4.46 0.82 -9.67
CA SER A 283 -4.73 0.99 -11.08
C SER A 283 -6.23 1.23 -11.31
N LEU A 284 -6.58 2.04 -12.31
CA LEU A 284 -7.97 2.31 -12.66
C LEU A 284 -8.43 1.51 -13.90
N ASN A 285 -7.49 0.88 -14.60
CA ASN A 285 -7.75 0.08 -15.79
C ASN A 285 -6.62 -0.93 -16.06
N ALA A 286 -6.86 -1.87 -16.96
CA ALA A 286 -5.92 -2.93 -17.31
C ALA A 286 -4.58 -2.41 -17.85
N ALA A 287 -4.58 -1.34 -18.63
CA ALA A 287 -3.35 -0.78 -19.20
C ALA A 287 -2.38 -0.26 -18.11
N GLN A 288 -2.92 0.42 -17.09
CA GLN A 288 -2.13 0.87 -15.92
C GLN A 288 -1.60 -0.32 -15.12
N LEU A 289 -2.43 -1.33 -14.86
CA LEU A 289 -2.03 -2.55 -14.16
C LEU A 289 -0.88 -3.25 -14.88
N GLU A 290 -1.03 -3.49 -16.17
CA GLU A 290 0.00 -4.17 -16.97
C GLU A 290 1.29 -3.35 -17.09
N ALA A 291 1.20 -2.01 -17.16
CA ALA A 291 2.38 -1.14 -17.14
C ALA A 291 3.13 -1.25 -15.80
N ASN A 292 2.43 -1.27 -14.67
CA ASN A 292 3.03 -1.48 -13.35
C ASN A 292 3.70 -2.85 -13.25
N ILE A 293 3.07 -3.90 -13.78
CA ILE A 293 3.63 -5.26 -13.79
C ILE A 293 4.91 -5.30 -14.65
N ARG A 294 4.88 -4.74 -15.86
CA ARG A 294 6.06 -4.67 -16.72
C ARG A 294 7.20 -3.92 -16.03
N ALA A 295 6.91 -2.78 -15.43
CA ALA A 295 7.89 -1.99 -14.69
C ALA A 295 8.50 -2.75 -13.51
N ALA A 296 7.70 -3.53 -12.77
CA ALA A 296 8.17 -4.35 -11.66
C ALA A 296 9.02 -5.56 -12.10
N ALA A 297 8.71 -6.15 -13.25
CA ALA A 297 9.37 -7.35 -13.74
C ALA A 297 10.57 -7.10 -14.67
N THR A 298 10.79 -5.84 -15.09
CA THR A 298 11.88 -5.47 -15.99
C THR A 298 12.93 -4.67 -15.23
N PRO A 299 14.13 -5.22 -14.98
CA PRO A 299 15.21 -4.49 -14.33
C PRO A 299 15.64 -3.24 -15.10
N VAL A 300 16.07 -2.22 -14.37
CA VAL A 300 16.74 -1.03 -14.92
C VAL A 300 18.25 -1.32 -15.01
N ASP A 301 18.90 -0.89 -16.10
CA ASP A 301 20.33 -1.08 -16.32
C ASP A 301 21.16 -0.35 -15.23
N GLU A 302 22.25 -0.98 -14.78
CA GLU A 302 23.10 -0.41 -13.71
C GLU A 302 23.74 0.92 -14.12
N SER A 303 23.95 1.18 -15.39
CA SER A 303 24.44 2.48 -15.88
C SER A 303 23.45 3.62 -15.64
N VAL A 304 22.14 3.32 -15.66
CA VAL A 304 21.08 4.28 -15.32
C VAL A 304 21.12 4.64 -13.83
N TRP A 305 21.31 3.63 -12.97
CA TRP A 305 21.46 3.86 -11.53
C TRP A 305 22.70 4.69 -11.21
N ALA A 306 23.83 4.39 -11.85
CA ALA A 306 25.05 5.20 -11.69
C ALA A 306 24.82 6.68 -12.08
N LYS A 307 24.11 6.95 -13.19
CA LYS A 307 23.73 8.31 -13.62
C LYS A 307 22.78 8.96 -12.62
N PHE A 308 21.78 8.22 -12.12
CA PHE A 308 20.81 8.73 -11.13
C PHE A 308 21.52 9.14 -9.83
N HIS A 309 22.38 8.25 -9.31
CA HIS A 309 23.20 8.54 -8.14
C HIS A 309 24.09 9.78 -8.35
N ALA A 310 24.81 9.87 -9.46
CA ALA A 310 25.67 11.01 -9.77
C ALA A 310 24.92 12.35 -9.83
N LYS A 311 23.66 12.33 -10.30
CA LYS A 311 22.85 13.54 -10.44
C LYS A 311 22.12 13.96 -9.16
N TYR A 312 21.59 13.00 -8.40
CA TYR A 312 20.68 13.26 -7.28
C TYR A 312 21.29 12.90 -5.92
N GLY A 313 22.46 12.26 -5.87
CA GLY A 313 23.11 11.85 -4.62
C GLY A 313 22.37 10.75 -3.85
N VAL A 314 21.43 10.07 -4.51
CA VAL A 314 20.63 9.01 -3.88
C VAL A 314 21.34 7.68 -4.05
N GLU A 315 21.64 7.01 -2.93
CA GLU A 315 22.17 5.63 -2.94
C GLU A 315 21.08 4.65 -3.37
N VAL A 316 21.46 3.69 -4.22
CA VAL A 316 20.52 2.75 -4.85
C VAL A 316 21.00 1.31 -4.69
#